data_eed2604ab5545f8bd7818237eaf4558c
#
_entry.id   eed2604ab5545f8bd7818237eaf4558c
#
_cell.length_a   1.000
_cell.length_b   1.000
_cell.length_c   1.000
_cell.angle_alpha   90.00
_cell.angle_beta   90.00
_cell.angle_gamma   90.00
#
_symmetry.space_group_name_H-M   'P 1'
#
loop_
_entity.id
_entity.type
_entity.pdbx_description
1 polymer ?
#
loop_
_entity_poly.entity_id
_entity_poly.type
_entity_poly.pdbx_seq_one_letter_code
_entity_poly.pdbx_strand_id
1 'polypeptide(L)'
;MATTRKTQARQPALLAPDFKSHERRILLLQGGGALGAYHGGVYEGIAAVGFAPDWTVGISIGAINAALIVGNPPERRVARLHEFWNRVSAQAPF
;
A
#
# COMPACT_ATOMS: atom_id res chain seq x y z
N MET A 1 6.59 -35.17 5.94
CA MET A 1 6.64 -34.49 5.92
C MET A 1 6.37 -33.57 6.01
N ALA A 2 5.99 -34.15 6.06
CA ALA A 2 5.76 -32.79 6.46
C ALA A 2 6.85 -31.86 6.00
N THR A 3 8.00 -32.38 5.79
CA THR A 3 9.13 -31.56 5.35
C THR A 3 8.91 -30.97 3.99
N THR A 4 8.47 -31.79 3.05
CA THR A 4 8.18 -31.26 1.72
C THR A 4 7.04 -30.27 1.78
N ARG A 5 6.05 -30.61 2.58
CA ARG A 5 4.93 -29.70 2.76
C ARG A 5 5.41 -28.40 3.37
N LYS A 6 6.30 -28.47 4.31
CA LYS A 6 6.82 -27.27 4.94
C LYS A 6 7.58 -26.42 3.96
N THR A 7 8.34 -27.03 3.11
CA THR A 7 9.09 -26.27 2.12
C THR A 7 8.14 -25.52 1.20
N GLN A 8 7.11 -26.17 0.73
CA GLN A 8 6.17 -25.51 -0.16
C GLN A 8 5.37 -24.47 0.59
N ALA A 9 5.00 -24.74 1.81
CA ALA A 9 4.26 -23.79 2.61
C ALA A 9 5.11 -22.57 2.94
N ARG A 10 6.41 -22.77 3.09
CA ARG A 10 7.28 -21.66 3.42
C ARG A 10 7.57 -20.74 2.27
N GLN A 11 7.45 -21.24 1.04
CA GLN A 11 7.70 -20.38 -0.10
C GLN A 11 6.83 -19.12 -0.06
N PRO A 12 5.52 -19.25 0.09
CA PRO A 12 4.71 -18.05 0.24
C PRO A 12 5.04 -17.26 1.50
N ALA A 13 5.35 -17.97 2.59
CA ALA A 13 5.65 -17.28 3.83
C ALA A 13 6.95 -16.49 3.75
N LEU A 14 7.92 -17.00 3.00
CA LEU A 14 9.17 -16.28 2.82
C LEU A 14 8.99 -15.07 1.92
N LEU A 15 8.08 -15.16 0.96
CA LEU A 15 7.84 -14.07 0.04
C LEU A 15 6.86 -13.04 0.62
N ALA A 16 6.02 -13.46 1.54
CA ALA A 16 5.04 -12.58 2.16
C ALA A 16 5.52 -12.21 3.56
N PRO A 17 5.86 -10.93 3.79
CA PRO A 17 6.33 -10.52 5.11
C PRO A 17 5.30 -10.81 6.20
N ASP A 18 5.78 -11.08 7.39
CA ASP A 18 4.92 -11.30 8.53
C ASP A 18 4.67 -9.97 9.22
N PHE A 19 3.63 -9.28 8.78
CA PHE A 19 3.31 -7.97 9.34
C PHE A 19 2.73 -8.05 10.74
N LYS A 20 2.25 -9.22 11.14
CA LYS A 20 1.61 -9.35 12.44
C LYS A 20 2.60 -9.45 13.58
N SER A 21 3.85 -9.75 13.29
CA SER A 21 4.86 -9.87 14.33
C SER A 21 5.40 -8.52 14.78
N HIS A 22 5.03 -7.43 14.11
CA HIS A 22 5.52 -6.10 14.44
C HIS A 22 4.49 -5.37 15.30
N GLU A 23 5.00 -4.59 16.26
CA GLU A 23 4.13 -3.80 17.11
C GLU A 23 3.45 -2.71 16.31
N ARG A 24 4.17 -2.09 15.39
CA ARG A 24 3.63 -1.01 14.58
C ARG A 24 4.07 -1.19 13.16
N ARG A 25 3.17 -0.83 12.27
CA ARG A 25 3.45 -0.84 10.85
C ARG A 25 3.30 0.57 10.34
N ILE A 26 4.39 1.13 9.88
CA ILE A 26 4.42 2.52 9.47
C ILE A 26 4.66 2.58 7.97
N LEU A 27 3.80 3.31 7.29
CA LEU A 27 3.93 3.53 5.86
C LEU A 27 4.39 4.96 5.65
N LEU A 28 5.53 5.12 5.01
CA LEU A 28 6.09 6.43 4.72
C LEU A 28 6.00 6.69 3.22
N LEU A 29 5.30 7.76 2.86
CA LEU A 29 5.09 8.13 1.47
C LEU A 29 5.82 9.43 1.18
N GLN A 30 6.84 9.35 0.34
CA GLN A 30 7.65 10.50 0.02
C GLN A 30 6.98 11.37 -1.03
N GLY A 31 7.48 12.59 -1.16
CA GLY A 31 7.04 13.48 -2.20
C GLY A 31 7.66 13.11 -3.54
N GLY A 32 7.27 13.82 -4.58
CA GLY A 32 7.86 13.60 -5.88
C GLY A 32 6.87 13.69 -7.03
N GLY A 33 5.90 14.56 -6.95
CA GLY A 33 5.01 14.84 -8.09
C GLY A 33 4.37 13.59 -8.66
N ALA A 34 4.77 13.23 -9.88
CA ALA A 34 4.16 12.13 -10.60
C ALA A 34 4.27 10.78 -9.86
N LEU A 35 5.18 10.69 -8.90
CA LEU A 35 5.31 9.47 -8.12
C LEU A 35 4.10 9.20 -7.24
N GLY A 36 3.23 10.21 -7.07
CA GLY A 36 2.03 10.03 -6.29
C GLY A 36 1.14 8.92 -6.81
N ALA A 37 0.98 8.86 -8.14
CA ALA A 37 0.18 7.78 -8.74
C ALA A 37 0.87 6.43 -8.55
N TYR A 38 2.19 6.42 -8.61
CA TYR A 38 2.95 5.20 -8.38
C TYR A 38 2.72 4.68 -6.96
N HIS A 39 2.61 5.58 -5.99
CA HIS A 39 2.30 5.19 -4.61
C HIS A 39 0.99 4.41 -4.52
N GLY A 40 0.01 4.78 -5.35
CA GLY A 40 -1.27 4.07 -5.34
C GLY A 40 -1.09 2.61 -5.72
N GLY A 41 -0.30 2.36 -6.76
CA GLY A 41 -0.01 0.98 -7.16
C GLY A 41 0.78 0.22 -6.13
N VAL A 42 1.75 0.90 -5.49
CA VAL A 42 2.52 0.27 -4.43
C VAL A 42 1.61 -0.09 -3.27
N TYR A 43 0.74 0.81 -2.86
CA TYR A 43 -0.16 0.51 -1.75
C TYR A 43 -1.07 -0.66 -2.09
N GLU A 44 -1.56 -0.70 -3.32
CA GLU A 44 -2.41 -1.80 -3.72
C GLU A 44 -1.67 -3.14 -3.57
N GLY A 45 -0.40 -3.16 -3.97
CA GLY A 45 0.39 -4.38 -3.87
C GLY A 45 0.62 -4.83 -2.45
N ILE A 46 0.98 -3.90 -1.57
CA ILE A 46 1.24 -4.29 -0.18
C ILE A 46 -0.05 -4.62 0.56
N ALA A 47 -1.15 -3.99 0.20
CA ALA A 47 -2.44 -4.32 0.81
C ALA A 47 -2.86 -5.73 0.43
N ALA A 48 -2.52 -6.16 -0.78
CA ALA A 48 -2.88 -7.49 -1.24
C ALA A 48 -2.18 -8.58 -0.43
N VAL A 49 -1.03 -8.29 0.16
CA VAL A 49 -0.34 -9.26 1.00
C VAL A 49 -0.62 -9.05 2.49
N GLY A 50 -1.66 -8.29 2.80
CA GLY A 50 -2.13 -8.19 4.17
C GLY A 50 -1.58 -7.04 4.97
N PHE A 51 -0.90 -6.09 4.34
CA PHE A 51 -0.37 -4.95 5.07
C PHE A 51 -1.48 -3.94 5.34
N ALA A 52 -1.63 -3.57 6.59
CA ALA A 52 -2.51 -2.48 6.99
C ALA A 52 -1.71 -1.58 7.93
N PRO A 53 -1.39 -0.36 7.50
CA PRO A 53 -0.55 0.48 8.34
C PRO A 53 -1.30 0.96 9.58
N ASP A 54 -0.58 1.02 10.68
CA ASP A 54 -1.08 1.63 11.89
C ASP A 54 -0.84 3.13 11.86
N TRP A 55 0.18 3.52 11.13
CA TRP A 55 0.60 4.91 11.01
C TRP A 55 0.98 5.18 9.58
N THR A 56 0.54 6.31 9.05
CA THR A 56 0.91 6.71 7.70
C THR A 56 1.45 8.12 7.75
N VAL A 57 2.63 8.31 7.17
CA VAL A 57 3.29 9.60 7.10
C VAL A 57 3.47 9.95 5.64
N GLY A 58 3.10 11.16 5.25
CA GLY A 58 3.23 11.59 3.88
C GLY A 58 3.84 12.96 3.77
N ILE A 59 4.63 13.16 2.73
CA ILE A 59 5.28 14.44 2.45
C ILE A 59 4.85 14.88 1.06
N SER A 60 4.37 16.13 0.96
CA SER A 60 3.95 16.69 -0.32
C SER A 60 2.84 15.81 -0.94
N ILE A 61 3.04 15.30 -2.17
CA ILE A 61 2.06 14.45 -2.81
C ILE A 61 1.80 13.18 -2.00
N GLY A 62 2.80 12.75 -1.23
CA GLY A 62 2.62 11.63 -0.33
C GLY A 62 1.62 11.93 0.77
N ALA A 63 1.48 13.20 1.16
CA ALA A 63 0.49 13.56 2.16
C ALA A 63 -0.92 13.39 1.62
N ILE A 64 -1.13 13.63 0.33
CA ILE A 64 -2.43 13.42 -0.29
C ILE A 64 -2.77 11.93 -0.27
N ASN A 65 -1.82 11.09 -0.67
CA ASN A 65 -2.04 9.65 -0.63
C ASN A 65 -2.26 9.15 0.79
N ALA A 66 -1.52 9.70 1.74
CA ALA A 66 -1.70 9.32 3.14
C ALA A 66 -3.12 9.64 3.60
N ALA A 67 -3.63 10.80 3.22
CA ALA A 67 -4.99 11.20 3.60
C ALA A 67 -6.02 10.25 2.99
N LEU A 68 -5.80 9.83 1.75
CA LEU A 68 -6.71 8.88 1.11
C LEU A 68 -6.69 7.53 1.81
N ILE A 69 -5.54 7.14 2.31
CA ILE A 69 -5.42 5.86 3.01
C ILE A 69 -6.07 5.93 4.38
N VAL A 70 -5.66 6.90 5.21
CA VAL A 70 -6.16 6.92 6.58
C VAL A 70 -7.59 7.45 6.67
N GLY A 71 -8.04 8.18 5.67
CA GLY A 71 -9.40 8.72 5.67
C GLY A 71 -10.44 7.74 5.18
N ASN A 72 -10.05 6.54 4.79
CA ASN A 72 -10.98 5.53 4.30
C ASN A 72 -10.78 4.22 5.02
N PRO A 73 -11.85 3.43 5.19
CA PRO A 73 -11.70 2.10 5.75
C PRO A 73 -10.86 1.24 4.83
N PRO A 74 -10.15 0.24 5.37
CA PRO A 74 -9.18 -0.52 4.58
C PRO A 74 -9.74 -1.08 3.27
N GLU A 75 -10.97 -1.52 3.27
CA GLU A 75 -11.54 -2.15 2.09
C GLU A 75 -11.84 -1.15 0.98
N ARG A 76 -11.76 0.15 1.24
CA ARG A 76 -12.05 1.17 0.24
C ARG A 76 -10.83 1.96 -0.19
N ARG A 77 -9.69 1.72 0.43
CA ARG A 77 -8.50 2.56 0.20
C ARG A 77 -7.99 2.47 -1.22
N VAL A 78 -7.87 1.26 -1.76
CA VAL A 78 -7.35 1.09 -3.11
C VAL A 78 -8.29 1.74 -4.11
N ALA A 79 -9.59 1.55 -3.95
CA ALA A 79 -10.57 2.14 -4.86
C ALA A 79 -10.50 3.67 -4.81
N ARG A 80 -10.32 4.24 -3.64
CA ARG A 80 -10.23 5.70 -3.51
C ARG A 80 -8.96 6.25 -4.14
N LEU A 81 -7.85 5.52 -3.98
CA LEU A 81 -6.61 5.93 -4.63
C LEU A 81 -6.76 5.92 -6.14
N HIS A 82 -7.35 4.86 -6.68
CA HIS A 82 -7.59 4.78 -8.13
C HIS A 82 -8.50 5.92 -8.59
N GLU A 83 -9.56 6.16 -7.87
CA GLU A 83 -10.50 7.19 -8.24
C GLU A 83 -9.83 8.56 -8.30
N PHE A 84 -9.05 8.88 -7.27
CA PHE A 84 -8.38 10.17 -7.21
C PHE A 84 -7.40 10.33 -8.37
N TRP A 85 -6.54 9.32 -8.56
CA TRP A 85 -5.49 9.45 -9.56
C TRP A 85 -6.02 9.38 -10.97
N ASN A 86 -7.09 8.62 -11.19
CA ASN A 86 -7.73 8.61 -12.50
C ASN A 86 -8.32 9.97 -12.80
N ARG A 87 -8.94 10.60 -11.83
CA ARG A 87 -9.56 11.90 -12.05
C ARG A 87 -8.51 12.96 -12.32
N VAL A 88 -7.45 12.95 -11.54
CA VAL A 88 -6.38 13.93 -11.72
C VAL A 88 -5.70 13.74 -13.07
N SER A 89 -5.43 12.51 -13.45
CA SER A 89 -4.77 12.23 -14.72
C SER A 89 -5.66 12.61 -15.90
N ALA A 90 -6.96 12.40 -15.79
CA ALA A 90 -7.87 12.74 -16.88
C ALA A 90 -7.93 14.25 -17.11
N GLN A 91 -7.70 15.06 -16.08
CA GLN A 91 -7.74 16.50 -16.17
C GLN A 91 -6.40 17.12 -16.50
N ALA A 92 -5.33 16.35 -16.41
CA ALA A 92 -4.00 16.88 -16.64
C ALA A 92 -3.80 17.13 -18.13
N PRO A 93 -3.12 18.21 -18.49
CA PRO A 93 -2.92 18.56 -19.89
C PRO A 93 -1.75 17.82 -20.54
N PHE A 94 -1.23 16.84 -19.89
CA PHE A 94 -0.09 16.08 -20.46
C PHE A 94 -0.39 14.61 -20.66
#